data_b443cdb13c5cbfed017b4bded31c73ce
#
_entry.id   b443cdb13c5cbfed017b4bded31c73ce
#
_cell.length_a   1.000
_cell.length_b   1.000
_cell.length_c   1.000
_cell.angle_alpha   90.00
_cell.angle_beta   90.00
_cell.angle_gamma   90.00
#
_symmetry.space_group_name_H-M   'P 1'
#
loop_
_entity.id
_entity.type
_entity.pdbx_description
1 polymer ?
#
loop_
_entity_poly.entity_id
_entity_poly.type
_entity_poly.pdbx_seq_one_letter_code
_entity_poly.pdbx_strand_id
1 'polypeptide(L)'
;MTSPRILFVCDAGPGVGGGHVMRCLTLAGALRLRGAACAFVRTPEAADILARYAPDMSMVDGESQADLVVLDSYRMAPATEAVWRGLAKQLVVIDDLGRPHDADLVLDPSFGREARDYAAPVVLAGPGYALVRPEFAAARTVALGRRTKPVRRCLVSLGLTDVGGITGRVAVALAASGLALDVVVGAGAPSLPALEALAADGRVTLHVDTEDMAGLITRADLAVGAGGSSVWERACLGLPAVTLILADNQRDGAMNLDEAGVTLALDARWPGLEARLVEAVGRLIGGDGLRARLSAASAALCDGQGADRAVVEMLRLL
;
A
#
# COMPACT_ATOMS: atom_id res chain seq x y z
N MET A 1 -21.53 27.18 6.76
CA MET A 1 -20.40 27.02 5.86
C MET A 1 -20.70 25.83 4.95
N THR A 2 -20.52 25.94 3.65
CA THR A 2 -20.69 24.80 2.72
C THR A 2 -19.52 23.82 2.91
N SER A 3 -19.80 22.52 2.88
CA SER A 3 -18.77 21.49 2.94
C SER A 3 -17.79 21.66 1.78
N PRO A 4 -16.46 21.64 2.01
CA PRO A 4 -15.49 21.75 0.93
C PRO A 4 -15.60 20.54 -0.01
N ARG A 5 -15.55 20.81 -1.31
CA ARG A 5 -15.61 19.79 -2.36
C ARG A 5 -14.20 19.35 -2.72
N ILE A 6 -13.94 18.06 -2.53
CA ILE A 6 -12.62 17.45 -2.80
C ILE A 6 -12.79 16.38 -3.88
N LEU A 7 -12.00 16.52 -4.94
CA LEU A 7 -12.02 15.61 -6.07
C LEU A 7 -10.72 14.80 -6.14
N PHE A 8 -10.84 13.49 -6.26
CA PHE A 8 -9.72 12.55 -6.40
C PHE A 8 -9.59 12.10 -7.84
N VAL A 9 -8.37 12.21 -8.37
CA VAL A 9 -7.98 11.76 -9.70
C VAL A 9 -6.84 10.76 -9.52
N CYS A 10 -7.09 9.49 -9.73
CA CYS A 10 -6.09 8.46 -9.45
C CYS A 10 -6.06 7.38 -10.52
N ASP A 11 -4.88 6.79 -10.69
CA ASP A 11 -4.66 5.67 -11.59
C ASP A 11 -5.19 4.36 -11.00
N ALA A 12 -5.64 3.47 -11.90
CA ALA A 12 -5.98 2.09 -11.60
C ALA A 12 -5.73 1.20 -12.81
N GLY A 13 -5.77 -0.11 -12.62
CA GLY A 13 -5.80 -1.08 -13.71
C GLY A 13 -4.55 -1.96 -13.85
N PRO A 14 -4.50 -2.79 -14.91
CA PRO A 14 -3.39 -3.70 -15.16
C PRO A 14 -2.06 -2.95 -15.25
N GLY A 15 -1.06 -3.29 -14.54
CA GLY A 15 0.26 -2.63 -14.54
C GLY A 15 0.44 -1.51 -13.52
N VAL A 16 -0.65 -0.92 -12.98
CA VAL A 16 -0.61 0.04 -11.87
C VAL A 16 -1.16 -0.59 -10.60
N GLY A 17 -2.11 -1.51 -10.74
CA GLY A 17 -2.81 -2.14 -9.62
C GLY A 17 -3.91 -1.25 -9.04
N GLY A 18 -4.34 -1.57 -7.82
CA GLY A 18 -5.37 -0.82 -7.10
C GLY A 18 -4.84 0.10 -5.99
N GLY A 19 -3.53 0.17 -5.81
CA GLY A 19 -2.89 0.86 -4.67
C GLY A 19 -3.21 2.35 -4.59
N HIS A 20 -3.25 3.05 -5.73
CA HIS A 20 -3.59 4.48 -5.80
C HIS A 20 -5.04 4.73 -5.35
N VAL A 21 -6.00 3.95 -5.84
CA VAL A 21 -7.40 4.07 -5.42
C VAL A 21 -7.53 3.82 -3.91
N MET A 22 -6.86 2.79 -3.38
CA MET A 22 -6.94 2.43 -1.96
C MET A 22 -6.34 3.51 -1.05
N ARG A 23 -5.19 4.10 -1.42
CA ARG A 23 -4.61 5.19 -0.62
C ARG A 23 -5.42 6.49 -0.74
N CYS A 24 -6.00 6.78 -1.91
CA CYS A 24 -6.96 7.87 -2.08
C CYS A 24 -8.25 7.65 -1.27
N LEU A 25 -8.77 6.42 -1.22
CA LEU A 25 -9.92 6.06 -0.37
C LEU A 25 -9.65 6.29 1.12
N THR A 26 -8.44 5.93 1.57
CA THR A 26 -8.02 6.17 2.95
C THR A 26 -8.07 7.66 3.28
N LEU A 27 -7.54 8.49 2.39
CA LEU A 27 -7.53 9.94 2.56
C LEU A 27 -8.93 10.54 2.47
N ALA A 28 -9.75 10.08 1.50
CA ALA A 28 -11.15 10.51 1.34
C ALA A 28 -11.99 10.16 2.58
N GLY A 29 -11.81 8.97 3.15
CA GLY A 29 -12.46 8.56 4.39
C GLY A 29 -12.13 9.50 5.55
N ALA A 30 -10.87 9.82 5.75
CA ALA A 30 -10.42 10.74 6.80
C ALA A 30 -10.92 12.18 6.59
N LEU A 31 -11.02 12.65 5.34
CA LEU A 31 -11.60 13.95 4.98
C LEU A 31 -13.12 14.00 5.20
N ARG A 32 -13.84 12.95 4.81
CA ARG A 32 -15.30 12.84 5.05
C ARG A 32 -15.66 12.89 6.54
N LEU A 33 -14.85 12.24 7.38
CA LEU A 33 -15.02 12.32 8.85
C LEU A 33 -14.87 13.74 9.40
N ARG A 34 -14.23 14.63 8.64
CA ARG A 34 -14.07 16.06 8.98
C ARG A 34 -15.02 16.98 8.19
N GLY A 35 -16.06 16.41 7.57
CA GLY A 35 -17.13 17.15 6.93
C GLY A 35 -16.87 17.56 5.48
N ALA A 36 -15.84 17.04 4.82
CA ALA A 36 -15.60 17.29 3.40
C ALA A 36 -16.50 16.42 2.50
N ALA A 37 -16.93 16.95 1.36
CA ALA A 37 -17.62 16.23 0.31
C ALA A 37 -16.58 15.70 -0.69
N CYS A 38 -16.35 14.38 -0.68
CA CYS A 38 -15.34 13.72 -1.52
C CYS A 38 -16.00 12.99 -2.69
N ALA A 39 -15.40 13.10 -3.88
CA ALA A 39 -15.78 12.34 -5.07
C ALA A 39 -14.53 11.91 -5.85
N PHE A 40 -14.66 10.85 -6.65
CA PHE A 40 -13.61 10.37 -7.54
C PHE A 40 -13.98 10.64 -9.00
N VAL A 41 -12.99 11.00 -9.80
CA VAL A 41 -13.16 11.01 -11.26
C VAL A 41 -13.31 9.58 -11.74
N ARG A 42 -14.35 9.34 -12.52
CA ARG A 42 -14.69 8.01 -13.01
C ARG A 42 -13.71 7.56 -14.08
N THR A 43 -13.04 6.44 -13.84
CA THR A 43 -12.46 5.58 -14.87
C THR A 43 -13.04 4.18 -14.69
N PRO A 44 -13.09 3.32 -15.72
CA PRO A 44 -13.63 1.97 -15.58
C PRO A 44 -12.97 1.20 -14.44
N GLU A 45 -11.64 1.23 -14.38
CA GLU A 45 -10.85 0.48 -13.42
C GLU A 45 -10.99 1.02 -11.98
N ALA A 46 -11.07 2.34 -11.82
CA ALA A 46 -11.34 2.94 -10.50
C ALA A 46 -12.77 2.63 -10.05
N ALA A 47 -13.74 2.64 -10.97
CA ALA A 47 -15.13 2.34 -10.67
C ALA A 47 -15.31 0.89 -10.14
N ASP A 48 -14.61 -0.09 -10.72
CA ASP A 48 -14.65 -1.48 -10.26
C ASP A 48 -14.13 -1.64 -8.83
N ILE A 49 -13.03 -0.93 -8.50
CA ILE A 49 -12.46 -0.95 -7.15
C ILE A 49 -13.38 -0.23 -6.17
N LEU A 50 -13.91 0.94 -6.55
CA LEU A 50 -14.83 1.72 -5.70
C LEU A 50 -16.13 0.96 -5.44
N ALA A 51 -16.72 0.34 -6.46
CA ALA A 51 -17.95 -0.46 -6.30
C ALA A 51 -17.79 -1.58 -5.27
N ARG A 52 -16.56 -2.08 -5.11
CA ARG A 52 -16.25 -3.15 -4.18
C ARG A 52 -15.94 -2.66 -2.77
N TYR A 53 -15.01 -1.69 -2.64
CA TYR A 53 -14.46 -1.30 -1.34
C TYR A 53 -15.09 -0.04 -0.76
N ALA A 54 -15.84 0.73 -1.55
CA ALA A 54 -16.52 1.96 -1.12
C ALA A 54 -17.73 2.26 -2.03
N PRO A 55 -18.78 1.40 -2.04
CA PRO A 55 -19.92 1.54 -2.94
C PRO A 55 -20.73 2.82 -2.73
N ASP A 56 -20.58 3.47 -1.58
CA ASP A 56 -21.18 4.77 -1.24
C ASP A 56 -20.32 5.98 -1.64
N MET A 57 -19.15 5.75 -2.25
CA MET A 57 -18.29 6.83 -2.69
C MET A 57 -18.82 7.46 -3.98
N SER A 58 -19.02 8.77 -3.96
CA SER A 58 -19.47 9.53 -5.14
C SER A 58 -18.43 9.47 -6.26
N MET A 59 -18.90 9.36 -7.49
CA MET A 59 -18.09 9.49 -8.69
C MET A 59 -18.65 10.57 -9.60
N VAL A 60 -17.76 11.26 -10.32
CA VAL A 60 -18.09 12.29 -11.30
C VAL A 60 -17.48 11.93 -12.65
N ASP A 61 -18.16 12.28 -13.73
CA ASP A 61 -17.67 12.07 -15.08
C ASP A 61 -16.88 13.30 -15.54
N GLY A 62 -15.66 13.08 -16.00
CA GLY A 62 -14.80 14.11 -16.57
C GLY A 62 -14.27 15.12 -15.55
N GLU A 63 -13.76 16.21 -16.11
CA GLU A 63 -13.14 17.30 -15.37
C GLU A 63 -14.21 18.18 -14.71
N SER A 64 -14.03 18.47 -13.43
CA SER A 64 -14.96 19.29 -12.63
C SER A 64 -14.23 20.22 -11.70
N GLN A 65 -14.77 21.40 -11.46
CA GLN A 65 -14.24 22.33 -10.47
C GLN A 65 -14.41 21.78 -9.05
N ALA A 66 -13.40 21.99 -8.21
CA ALA A 66 -13.38 21.62 -6.81
C ALA A 66 -12.67 22.67 -5.96
N ASP A 67 -12.92 22.66 -4.64
CA ASP A 67 -12.14 23.47 -3.71
C ASP A 67 -10.71 22.91 -3.60
N LEU A 68 -10.57 21.59 -3.64
CA LEU A 68 -9.29 20.91 -3.65
C LEU A 68 -9.34 19.70 -4.59
N VAL A 69 -8.30 19.51 -5.40
CA VAL A 69 -8.08 18.32 -6.22
C VAL A 69 -6.89 17.55 -5.67
N VAL A 70 -7.03 16.24 -5.54
CA VAL A 70 -5.95 15.31 -5.17
C VAL A 70 -5.60 14.49 -6.41
N LEU A 71 -4.36 14.61 -6.87
CA LEU A 71 -3.82 13.82 -7.98
C LEU A 71 -2.93 12.69 -7.46
N ASP A 72 -3.13 11.50 -7.98
CA ASP A 72 -2.34 10.32 -7.65
C ASP A 72 -2.14 9.44 -8.89
N SER A 73 -1.16 9.79 -9.73
CA SER A 73 -0.96 9.14 -11.02
C SER A 73 0.52 9.08 -11.40
N TYR A 74 0.97 7.91 -11.85
CA TYR A 74 2.29 7.75 -12.47
C TYR A 74 2.32 8.19 -13.93
N ARG A 75 1.17 8.20 -14.59
CA ARG A 75 1.02 8.46 -16.04
C ARG A 75 0.67 9.90 -16.38
N MET A 76 0.36 10.71 -15.37
CA MET A 76 -0.04 12.09 -15.61
C MET A 76 1.14 12.93 -16.06
N ALA A 77 1.02 13.49 -17.28
CA ALA A 77 1.98 14.44 -17.80
C ALA A 77 1.80 15.83 -17.17
N PRO A 78 2.83 16.68 -17.11
CA PRO A 78 2.71 18.03 -16.58
C PRO A 78 1.59 18.86 -17.22
N ALA A 79 1.34 18.70 -18.53
CA ALA A 79 0.26 19.39 -19.23
C ALA A 79 -1.13 18.97 -18.70
N THR A 80 -1.32 17.71 -18.34
CA THR A 80 -2.57 17.22 -17.75
C THR A 80 -2.73 17.69 -16.31
N GLU A 81 -1.63 17.73 -15.54
CA GLU A 81 -1.62 18.30 -14.19
C GLU A 81 -2.05 19.77 -14.22
N ALA A 82 -1.56 20.56 -15.19
CA ALA A 82 -1.94 21.95 -15.38
C ALA A 82 -3.44 22.16 -15.64
N VAL A 83 -4.13 21.20 -16.29
CA VAL A 83 -5.60 21.25 -16.47
C VAL A 83 -6.28 21.17 -15.09
N TRP A 84 -5.89 20.21 -14.26
CA TRP A 84 -6.45 20.07 -12.91
C TRP A 84 -6.10 21.26 -12.02
N ARG A 85 -4.92 21.83 -12.18
CA ARG A 85 -4.52 23.08 -11.51
C ARG A 85 -5.49 24.23 -11.83
N GLY A 86 -5.94 24.33 -13.08
CA GLY A 86 -6.93 25.34 -13.51
C GLY A 86 -8.35 25.11 -12.98
N LEU A 87 -8.68 23.91 -12.54
CA LEU A 87 -10.00 23.53 -12.02
C LEU A 87 -10.08 23.52 -10.49
N ALA A 88 -8.96 23.55 -9.80
CA ALA A 88 -8.86 23.51 -8.34
C ALA A 88 -8.49 24.88 -7.76
N LYS A 89 -9.08 25.23 -6.60
CA LYS A 89 -8.54 26.34 -5.80
C LYS A 89 -7.21 25.93 -5.17
N GLN A 90 -7.12 24.65 -4.74
CA GLN A 90 -5.91 24.05 -4.19
C GLN A 90 -5.62 22.72 -4.86
N LEU A 91 -4.35 22.44 -5.16
CA LEU A 91 -3.89 21.20 -5.77
C LEU A 91 -2.98 20.44 -4.82
N VAL A 92 -3.33 19.20 -4.54
CA VAL A 92 -2.52 18.24 -3.77
C VAL A 92 -2.06 17.12 -4.70
N VAL A 93 -0.79 16.78 -4.65
CA VAL A 93 -0.24 15.65 -5.40
C VAL A 93 0.29 14.60 -4.44
N ILE A 94 -0.09 13.35 -4.65
CA ILE A 94 0.56 12.19 -4.01
C ILE A 94 1.60 11.68 -5.00
N ASP A 95 2.87 11.76 -4.62
CA ASP A 95 3.99 11.28 -5.43
C ASP A 95 4.90 10.38 -4.58
N ASP A 96 5.49 9.35 -5.21
CA ASP A 96 6.48 8.48 -4.59
C ASP A 96 7.66 8.21 -5.56
N LEU A 97 7.74 9.03 -6.62
CA LEU A 97 8.80 8.97 -7.63
C LEU A 97 9.79 10.14 -7.55
N GLY A 98 9.50 11.18 -6.76
CA GLY A 98 10.35 12.37 -6.64
C GLY A 98 10.27 13.29 -7.85
N ARG A 99 9.11 13.39 -8.50
CA ARG A 99 8.90 14.24 -9.68
C ARG A 99 8.62 15.69 -9.28
N PRO A 100 8.97 16.68 -10.12
CA PRO A 100 8.55 18.05 -9.92
C PRO A 100 7.05 18.22 -10.18
N HIS A 101 6.37 18.99 -9.32
CA HIS A 101 4.95 19.29 -9.41
C HIS A 101 4.66 20.77 -9.19
N ASP A 102 3.65 21.31 -9.87
CA ASP A 102 3.07 22.63 -9.60
C ASP A 102 1.86 22.49 -8.69
N ALA A 103 2.10 22.13 -7.43
CA ALA A 103 1.09 21.84 -6.44
C ALA A 103 1.24 22.72 -5.19
N ASP A 104 0.13 22.94 -4.47
CA ASP A 104 0.12 23.63 -3.17
C ASP A 104 0.63 22.73 -2.05
N LEU A 105 0.41 21.41 -2.19
CA LEU A 105 0.91 20.41 -1.28
C LEU A 105 1.34 19.15 -2.04
N VAL A 106 2.53 18.65 -1.73
CA VAL A 106 3.00 17.31 -2.15
C VAL A 106 3.06 16.39 -0.95
N LEU A 107 2.51 15.18 -1.11
CA LEU A 107 2.56 14.10 -0.12
C LEU A 107 3.37 12.93 -0.70
N ASP A 108 4.52 12.66 -0.12
CA ASP A 108 5.37 11.52 -0.47
C ASP A 108 5.72 10.69 0.77
N PRO A 109 5.06 9.55 1.01
CA PRO A 109 5.32 8.70 2.16
C PRO A 109 6.56 7.83 2.02
N SER A 110 7.36 7.96 0.96
CA SER A 110 8.50 7.10 0.69
C SER A 110 9.59 7.25 1.75
N PHE A 111 10.21 6.15 2.10
CA PHE A 111 11.35 6.14 3.01
C PHE A 111 12.55 6.87 2.41
N GLY A 112 13.14 7.76 3.19
CA GLY A 112 14.26 8.59 2.76
C GLY A 112 13.87 9.88 2.03
N ARG A 113 12.60 10.13 1.77
CA ARG A 113 12.12 11.43 1.25
C ARG A 113 12.13 12.50 2.32
N GLU A 114 12.52 13.69 1.88
CA GLU A 114 12.55 14.91 2.73
C GLU A 114 11.83 16.07 2.04
N ALA A 115 11.40 17.06 2.83
CA ALA A 115 10.68 18.22 2.29
C ALA A 115 11.48 19.00 1.22
N ARG A 116 12.81 19.02 1.31
CA ARG A 116 13.70 19.66 0.34
C ARG A 116 13.71 19.01 -1.06
N ASP A 117 13.15 17.81 -1.19
CA ASP A 117 13.12 17.10 -2.47
C ASP A 117 12.04 17.67 -3.43
N TYR A 118 11.19 18.56 -2.92
CA TYR A 118 10.10 19.16 -3.67
C TYR A 118 10.07 20.69 -3.54
N ALA A 119 9.58 21.37 -4.59
CA ALA A 119 9.46 22.83 -4.61
C ALA A 119 8.06 23.34 -4.20
N ALA A 120 7.17 22.47 -3.69
CA ALA A 120 5.84 22.86 -3.27
C ALA A 120 5.84 23.67 -1.96
N PRO A 121 4.87 24.59 -1.75
CA PRO A 121 4.73 25.37 -0.52
C PRO A 121 4.58 24.51 0.75
N VAL A 122 3.87 23.39 0.64
CA VAL A 122 3.72 22.40 1.72
C VAL A 122 4.18 21.04 1.21
N VAL A 123 5.08 20.40 1.96
CA VAL A 123 5.59 19.06 1.64
C VAL A 123 5.46 18.16 2.85
N LEU A 124 4.73 17.07 2.67
CA LEU A 124 4.50 16.02 3.67
C LEU A 124 5.32 14.79 3.25
N ALA A 125 6.58 14.74 3.67
CA ALA A 125 7.53 13.71 3.24
C ALA A 125 7.81 12.67 4.32
N GLY A 126 8.00 11.44 3.88
CA GLY A 126 8.42 10.31 4.69
C GLY A 126 7.29 9.46 5.28
N PRO A 127 7.66 8.30 5.87
CA PRO A 127 6.72 7.25 6.32
C PRO A 127 5.69 7.69 7.36
N GLY A 128 5.96 8.77 8.09
CA GLY A 128 5.01 9.35 9.04
C GLY A 128 3.72 9.85 8.39
N TYR A 129 3.71 10.02 7.07
CA TYR A 129 2.54 10.42 6.27
C TYR A 129 1.97 9.26 5.43
N ALA A 130 2.38 8.02 5.69
CA ALA A 130 1.86 6.86 4.99
C ALA A 130 0.34 6.74 5.15
N LEU A 131 -0.35 6.61 4.01
CA LEU A 131 -1.80 6.54 3.96
C LEU A 131 -2.28 5.12 4.24
N VAL A 132 -2.41 4.80 5.52
CA VAL A 132 -2.83 3.49 6.03
C VAL A 132 -4.24 3.61 6.59
N ARG A 133 -5.11 2.66 6.27
CA ARG A 133 -6.51 2.62 6.72
C ARG A 133 -6.60 2.55 8.26
N PRO A 134 -7.63 3.15 8.89
CA PRO A 134 -7.71 3.29 10.35
C PRO A 134 -7.74 1.95 11.11
N GLU A 135 -8.23 0.87 10.51
CA GLU A 135 -8.24 -0.45 11.13
C GLU A 135 -6.82 -0.99 11.44
N PHE A 136 -5.79 -0.57 10.69
CA PHE A 136 -4.41 -0.95 11.01
C PHE A 136 -3.92 -0.24 12.27
N ALA A 137 -4.19 1.05 12.40
CA ALA A 137 -3.85 1.77 13.63
C ALA A 137 -4.56 1.17 14.85
N ALA A 138 -5.84 0.81 14.70
CA ALA A 138 -6.62 0.16 15.77
C ALA A 138 -6.06 -1.22 16.16
N ALA A 139 -5.57 -2.01 15.19
CA ALA A 139 -5.02 -3.35 15.44
C ALA A 139 -3.57 -3.32 15.97
N ARG A 140 -2.87 -2.18 15.89
CA ARG A 140 -1.43 -2.07 16.12
C ARG A 140 -0.96 -2.61 17.47
N THR A 141 -1.60 -2.24 18.56
CA THR A 141 -1.19 -2.68 19.91
C THR A 141 -1.25 -4.20 20.04
N VAL A 142 -2.32 -4.82 19.56
CA VAL A 142 -2.50 -6.28 19.57
C VAL A 142 -1.46 -6.94 18.67
N ALA A 143 -1.24 -6.42 17.48
CA ALA A 143 -0.28 -6.96 16.53
C ALA A 143 1.14 -6.92 17.08
N LEU A 144 1.61 -5.80 17.63
CA LEU A 144 2.95 -5.66 18.20
C LEU A 144 3.18 -6.63 19.35
N GLY A 145 2.19 -6.85 20.23
CA GLY A 145 2.25 -7.82 21.30
C GLY A 145 2.41 -9.28 20.86
N ARG A 146 2.16 -9.58 19.58
CA ARG A 146 2.34 -10.92 18.99
C ARG A 146 3.74 -11.17 18.41
N ARG A 147 4.53 -10.12 18.12
CA ARG A 147 5.79 -10.22 17.34
C ARG A 147 6.91 -11.03 18.02
N THR A 148 6.76 -11.32 19.32
CA THR A 148 7.69 -12.18 20.08
C THR A 148 7.31 -13.66 20.06
N LYS A 149 6.19 -14.04 19.43
CA LYS A 149 5.73 -15.43 19.38
C LYS A 149 6.51 -16.27 18.35
N PRO A 150 6.57 -17.60 18.54
CA PRO A 150 7.14 -18.51 17.55
C PRO A 150 6.46 -18.37 16.18
N VAL A 151 7.23 -18.48 15.13
CA VAL A 151 6.73 -18.40 13.74
C VAL A 151 5.97 -19.67 13.39
N ARG A 152 4.71 -19.52 13.02
CA ARG A 152 3.82 -20.60 12.60
C ARG A 152 3.05 -20.28 11.33
N ARG A 153 2.89 -18.98 11.03
CA ARG A 153 1.98 -18.49 9.99
C ARG A 153 2.66 -17.43 9.12
N CYS A 154 2.61 -17.63 7.82
CA CYS A 154 3.10 -16.66 6.83
C CYS A 154 1.94 -16.11 6.00
N LEU A 155 1.88 -14.80 5.87
CA LEU A 155 0.99 -14.10 4.95
C LEU A 155 1.69 -13.88 3.61
N VAL A 156 1.05 -14.29 2.51
CA VAL A 156 1.50 -13.97 1.15
C VAL A 156 0.50 -12.99 0.53
N SER A 157 0.94 -11.77 0.23
CA SER A 157 0.10 -10.72 -0.35
C SER A 157 0.92 -9.86 -1.33
N LEU A 158 0.77 -10.13 -2.63
CA LEU A 158 1.59 -9.55 -3.70
C LEU A 158 0.80 -8.59 -4.61
N GLY A 159 -0.35 -8.13 -4.12
CA GLY A 159 -1.27 -7.22 -4.82
C GLY A 159 -2.48 -7.94 -5.40
N LEU A 160 -3.55 -7.18 -5.62
CA LEU A 160 -4.84 -7.72 -6.08
C LEU A 160 -4.77 -8.28 -7.50
N THR A 161 -3.93 -7.71 -8.36
CA THR A 161 -3.82 -8.07 -9.78
C THR A 161 -2.90 -9.26 -10.06
N ASP A 162 -2.13 -9.71 -9.05
CA ASP A 162 -1.21 -10.85 -9.16
C ASP A 162 -0.38 -10.84 -10.47
N VAL A 163 0.38 -9.77 -10.66
CA VAL A 163 1.14 -9.53 -11.89
C VAL A 163 1.99 -10.75 -12.27
N GLY A 164 1.74 -11.30 -13.46
CA GLY A 164 2.49 -12.45 -13.98
C GLY A 164 2.31 -13.76 -13.18
N GLY A 165 1.27 -13.87 -12.35
CA GLY A 165 1.02 -15.08 -11.55
C GLY A 165 2.07 -15.33 -10.45
N ILE A 166 2.72 -14.27 -9.98
CA ILE A 166 3.82 -14.37 -9.00
C ILE A 166 3.35 -14.96 -7.67
N THR A 167 2.10 -14.72 -7.28
CA THR A 167 1.54 -15.22 -6.01
C THR A 167 1.51 -16.74 -5.99
N GLY A 168 1.11 -17.36 -7.09
CA GLY A 168 1.12 -18.83 -7.22
C GLY A 168 2.52 -19.41 -7.10
N ARG A 169 3.51 -18.82 -7.77
CA ARG A 169 4.93 -19.24 -7.68
C ARG A 169 5.45 -19.16 -6.25
N VAL A 170 5.17 -18.07 -5.55
CA VAL A 170 5.56 -17.87 -4.15
C VAL A 170 4.88 -18.87 -3.23
N ALA A 171 3.58 -19.10 -3.39
CA ALA A 171 2.82 -20.07 -2.58
C ALA A 171 3.36 -21.50 -2.76
N VAL A 172 3.64 -21.92 -3.99
CA VAL A 172 4.26 -23.23 -4.28
C VAL A 172 5.63 -23.35 -3.64
N ALA A 173 6.49 -22.35 -3.76
CA ALA A 173 7.82 -22.34 -3.19
C ALA A 173 7.81 -22.47 -1.65
N LEU A 174 6.82 -21.87 -1.00
CA LEU A 174 6.69 -21.87 0.46
C LEU A 174 5.86 -23.03 1.01
N ALA A 175 5.15 -23.80 0.20
CA ALA A 175 4.28 -24.89 0.65
C ALA A 175 5.01 -25.97 1.47
N ALA A 176 6.32 -26.12 1.27
CA ALA A 176 7.16 -27.05 2.02
C ALA A 176 7.84 -26.42 3.26
N SER A 177 7.57 -25.16 3.58
CA SER A 177 8.23 -24.45 4.70
C SER A 177 7.79 -24.90 6.10
N GLY A 178 6.74 -25.70 6.19
CA GLY A 178 6.10 -26.09 7.46
C GLY A 178 5.24 -25.01 8.09
N LEU A 179 5.07 -23.86 7.43
CA LEU A 179 4.21 -22.77 7.89
C LEU A 179 2.77 -22.93 7.36
N ALA A 180 1.80 -22.52 8.16
CA ALA A 180 0.46 -22.24 7.64
C ALA A 180 0.53 -21.00 6.74
N LEU A 181 0.09 -21.12 5.51
CA LEU A 181 0.10 -20.02 4.54
C LEU A 181 -1.30 -19.42 4.41
N ASP A 182 -1.42 -18.13 4.71
CA ASP A 182 -2.56 -17.31 4.28
C ASP A 182 -2.17 -16.61 2.98
N VAL A 183 -2.88 -16.86 1.88
CA VAL A 183 -2.60 -16.28 0.57
C VAL A 183 -3.73 -15.37 0.14
N VAL A 184 -3.42 -14.11 -0.14
CA VAL A 184 -4.39 -13.08 -0.54
C VAL A 184 -4.21 -12.74 -2.01
N VAL A 185 -5.30 -12.82 -2.77
CA VAL A 185 -5.37 -12.43 -4.19
C VAL A 185 -6.70 -11.77 -4.51
N GLY A 186 -6.76 -11.06 -5.64
CA GLY A 186 -8.03 -10.64 -6.25
C GLY A 186 -8.71 -11.76 -7.03
N ALA A 187 -10.02 -11.65 -7.24
CA ALA A 187 -10.79 -12.64 -8.02
C ALA A 187 -10.31 -12.78 -9.49
N GLY A 188 -9.65 -11.75 -10.03
CA GLY A 188 -9.06 -11.77 -11.38
C GLY A 188 -7.60 -12.24 -11.41
N ALA A 189 -7.06 -12.80 -10.32
CA ALA A 189 -5.64 -13.19 -10.24
C ALA A 189 -5.31 -14.35 -11.20
N PRO A 190 -4.28 -14.23 -12.05
CA PRO A 190 -3.87 -15.29 -12.98
C PRO A 190 -3.54 -16.63 -12.28
N SER A 191 -3.04 -16.58 -11.04
CA SER A 191 -2.69 -17.79 -10.29
C SER A 191 -3.85 -18.40 -9.50
N LEU A 192 -5.06 -17.81 -9.53
CA LEU A 192 -6.20 -18.24 -8.74
C LEU A 192 -6.50 -19.75 -8.89
N PRO A 193 -6.57 -20.35 -10.09
CA PRO A 193 -6.82 -21.79 -10.23
C PRO A 193 -5.77 -22.67 -9.56
N ALA A 194 -4.50 -22.29 -9.65
CA ALA A 194 -3.42 -23.02 -8.99
C ALA A 194 -3.45 -22.88 -7.46
N LEU A 195 -3.85 -21.73 -6.96
CA LEU A 195 -4.00 -21.47 -5.53
C LEU A 195 -5.21 -22.22 -4.95
N GLU A 196 -6.30 -22.33 -5.69
CA GLU A 196 -7.47 -23.16 -5.31
C GLU A 196 -7.08 -24.64 -5.17
N ALA A 197 -6.27 -25.17 -6.09
CA ALA A 197 -5.75 -26.53 -5.99
C ALA A 197 -4.88 -26.73 -4.74
N LEU A 198 -3.99 -25.77 -4.42
CA LEU A 198 -3.18 -25.81 -3.19
C LEU A 198 -4.05 -25.71 -1.93
N ALA A 199 -5.12 -24.92 -1.96
CA ALA A 199 -6.06 -24.80 -0.84
C ALA A 199 -6.86 -26.10 -0.62
N ALA A 200 -7.27 -26.77 -1.69
CA ALA A 200 -7.97 -28.07 -1.62
C ALA A 200 -7.10 -29.16 -0.98
N ASP A 201 -5.77 -29.09 -1.18
CA ASP A 201 -4.79 -29.98 -0.53
C ASP A 201 -4.51 -29.61 0.94
N GLY A 202 -5.14 -28.56 1.48
CA GLY A 202 -4.96 -28.09 2.86
C GLY A 202 -3.61 -27.41 3.14
N ARG A 203 -2.84 -27.08 2.10
CA ARG A 203 -1.51 -26.45 2.24
C ARG A 203 -1.58 -24.93 2.42
N VAL A 204 -2.67 -24.32 1.97
CA VAL A 204 -2.87 -22.88 1.90
C VAL A 204 -4.29 -22.57 2.38
N THR A 205 -4.46 -21.46 3.10
CA THR A 205 -5.75 -20.79 3.28
C THR A 205 -5.85 -19.65 2.29
N LEU A 206 -6.75 -19.77 1.32
CA LEU A 206 -6.90 -18.78 0.26
C LEU A 206 -7.95 -17.73 0.66
N HIS A 207 -7.58 -16.46 0.50
CA HIS A 207 -8.44 -15.31 0.75
C HIS A 207 -8.58 -14.53 -0.56
N VAL A 208 -9.73 -14.65 -1.21
CA VAL A 208 -10.03 -13.93 -2.44
C VAL A 208 -10.77 -12.65 -2.08
N ASP A 209 -10.22 -11.51 -2.53
CA ASP A 209 -10.84 -10.18 -2.36
C ASP A 209 -11.20 -9.83 -0.90
N THR A 210 -10.34 -10.18 0.02
CA THR A 210 -10.60 -10.00 1.45
C THR A 210 -10.60 -8.52 1.86
N GLU A 211 -11.49 -8.17 2.77
CA GLU A 211 -11.51 -6.88 3.45
C GLU A 211 -10.73 -6.91 4.78
N ASP A 212 -10.45 -8.11 5.34
CA ASP A 212 -9.79 -8.31 6.63
C ASP A 212 -8.25 -8.36 6.55
N MET A 213 -7.63 -7.40 5.82
CA MET A 213 -6.16 -7.35 5.74
C MET A 213 -5.52 -7.07 7.10
N ALA A 214 -6.11 -6.19 7.92
CA ALA A 214 -5.58 -5.86 9.24
C ALA A 214 -5.59 -7.09 10.17
N GLY A 215 -6.65 -7.90 10.14
CA GLY A 215 -6.72 -9.15 10.89
C GLY A 215 -5.71 -10.18 10.39
N LEU A 216 -5.58 -10.35 9.06
CA LEU A 216 -4.60 -11.25 8.46
C LEU A 216 -3.16 -10.88 8.85
N ILE A 217 -2.77 -9.61 8.72
CA ILE A 217 -1.45 -9.11 9.13
C ILE A 217 -1.24 -9.25 10.64
N THR A 218 -2.28 -9.02 11.46
CA THR A 218 -2.19 -9.18 12.92
C THR A 218 -1.90 -10.61 13.33
N ARG A 219 -2.56 -11.60 12.70
CA ARG A 219 -2.38 -13.02 13.06
C ARG A 219 -1.18 -13.70 12.40
N ALA A 220 -0.63 -13.10 11.35
CA ALA A 220 0.61 -13.59 10.72
C ALA A 220 1.84 -13.33 11.61
N ASP A 221 2.84 -14.19 11.53
CA ASP A 221 4.10 -14.07 12.25
C ASP A 221 5.22 -13.53 11.36
N LEU A 222 5.09 -13.72 10.02
CA LEU A 222 5.90 -13.09 9.00
C LEU A 222 5.08 -12.92 7.70
N ALA A 223 5.59 -12.15 6.75
CA ALA A 223 4.97 -11.97 5.45
C ALA A 223 5.94 -12.09 4.28
N VAL A 224 5.38 -12.45 3.13
CA VAL A 224 5.96 -12.18 1.81
C VAL A 224 4.99 -11.23 1.09
N GLY A 225 5.44 -10.02 0.82
CA GLY A 225 4.59 -8.96 0.30
C GLY A 225 5.23 -8.12 -0.79
N ALA A 226 4.44 -7.40 -1.57
CA ALA A 226 4.95 -6.49 -2.60
C ALA A 226 5.56 -5.21 -2.00
N GLY A 227 6.45 -4.57 -2.77
CA GLY A 227 7.13 -3.31 -2.42
C GLY A 227 6.29 -2.04 -2.64
N GLY A 228 4.97 -2.16 -2.87
CA GLY A 228 4.05 -1.02 -3.00
C GLY A 228 3.53 -0.52 -1.65
N SER A 229 2.42 0.25 -1.67
CA SER A 229 1.84 0.89 -0.47
C SER A 229 1.51 -0.05 0.70
N SER A 230 1.27 -1.35 0.44
CA SER A 230 1.06 -2.37 1.48
C SER A 230 2.28 -2.60 2.40
N VAL A 231 3.45 -2.08 2.04
CA VAL A 231 4.62 -2.03 2.93
C VAL A 231 4.26 -1.30 4.22
N TRP A 232 3.53 -0.20 4.14
CA TRP A 232 3.15 0.62 5.28
C TRP A 232 2.11 -0.05 6.18
N GLU A 233 1.21 -0.88 5.61
CA GLU A 233 0.28 -1.69 6.38
C GLU A 233 1.03 -2.72 7.25
N ARG A 234 2.01 -3.42 6.65
CA ARG A 234 2.88 -4.36 7.37
C ARG A 234 3.75 -3.64 8.40
N ALA A 235 4.31 -2.50 8.04
CA ALA A 235 5.13 -1.68 8.93
C ALA A 235 4.33 -1.17 10.13
N CYS A 236 3.13 -0.65 9.91
CA CYS A 236 2.22 -0.21 10.97
C CYS A 236 2.00 -1.30 12.04
N LEU A 237 1.87 -2.55 11.62
CA LEU A 237 1.64 -3.68 12.51
C LEU A 237 2.95 -4.40 12.91
N GLY A 238 4.12 -3.86 12.53
CA GLY A 238 5.42 -4.42 12.87
C GLY A 238 5.63 -5.85 12.37
N LEU A 239 5.04 -6.23 11.24
CA LEU A 239 5.15 -7.60 10.71
C LEU A 239 6.48 -7.78 9.96
N PRO A 240 7.41 -8.63 10.45
CA PRO A 240 8.63 -8.93 9.72
C PRO A 240 8.31 -9.50 8.34
N ALA A 241 8.98 -9.00 7.30
CA ALA A 241 8.61 -9.36 5.94
C ALA A 241 9.81 -9.58 5.02
N VAL A 242 9.59 -10.43 4.02
CA VAL A 242 10.33 -10.42 2.75
C VAL A 242 9.51 -9.57 1.79
N THR A 243 10.11 -8.51 1.25
CA THR A 243 9.46 -7.60 0.30
C THR A 243 9.93 -7.92 -1.12
N LEU A 244 8.99 -8.28 -2.00
CA LEU A 244 9.27 -8.54 -3.41
C LEU A 244 9.10 -7.25 -4.23
N ILE A 245 10.15 -6.92 -4.99
CA ILE A 245 10.12 -5.86 -6.00
C ILE A 245 9.48 -6.43 -7.26
N LEU A 246 8.27 -5.98 -7.56
CA LEU A 246 7.48 -6.46 -8.70
C LEU A 246 7.54 -5.51 -9.89
N ALA A 247 7.89 -4.24 -9.67
CA ALA A 247 7.96 -3.18 -10.67
C ALA A 247 9.12 -2.23 -10.37
N ASP A 248 9.58 -1.49 -11.40
CA ASP A 248 10.76 -0.62 -11.27
C ASP A 248 10.56 0.50 -10.25
N ASN A 249 9.38 1.08 -10.19
CA ASN A 249 9.03 2.12 -9.21
C ASN A 249 9.08 1.66 -7.75
N GLN A 250 9.11 0.34 -7.49
CA GLN A 250 9.23 -0.20 -6.13
C GLN A 250 10.68 -0.43 -5.71
N ARG A 251 11.63 -0.43 -6.66
CA ARG A 251 13.00 -0.87 -6.43
C ARG A 251 13.70 -0.04 -5.36
N ASP A 252 13.80 1.26 -5.59
CA ASP A 252 14.58 2.13 -4.72
C ASP A 252 14.00 2.15 -3.30
N GLY A 253 12.67 2.26 -3.17
CA GLY A 253 12.00 2.22 -1.88
C GLY A 253 12.23 0.91 -1.12
N ALA A 254 12.11 -0.23 -1.79
CA ALA A 254 12.32 -1.54 -1.16
C ALA A 254 13.79 -1.78 -0.77
N MET A 255 14.75 -1.36 -1.62
CA MET A 255 16.18 -1.49 -1.33
C MET A 255 16.59 -0.59 -0.17
N ASN A 256 16.13 0.66 -0.13
CA ASN A 256 16.39 1.57 0.98
C ASN A 256 15.84 1.03 2.32
N LEU A 257 14.67 0.39 2.29
CA LEU A 257 14.09 -0.26 3.47
C LEU A 257 14.87 -1.52 3.90
N ASP A 258 15.45 -2.27 2.96
CA ASP A 258 16.34 -3.40 3.25
C ASP A 258 17.64 -2.93 3.92
N GLU A 259 18.30 -1.93 3.34
CA GLU A 259 19.51 -1.33 3.90
C GLU A 259 19.30 -0.75 5.31
N ALA A 260 18.12 -0.17 5.55
CA ALA A 260 17.71 0.32 6.87
C ALA A 260 17.31 -0.80 7.85
N GLY A 261 17.31 -2.06 7.44
CA GLY A 261 16.95 -3.19 8.29
C GLY A 261 15.45 -3.23 8.65
N VAL A 262 14.59 -2.74 7.77
CA VAL A 262 13.12 -2.72 7.93
C VAL A 262 12.47 -3.97 7.34
N THR A 263 13.04 -4.51 6.28
CA THR A 263 12.55 -5.69 5.55
C THR A 263 13.73 -6.49 5.00
N LEU A 264 13.47 -7.63 4.34
CA LEU A 264 14.42 -8.29 3.44
C LEU A 264 13.90 -8.10 2.01
N ALA A 265 14.59 -7.36 1.15
CA ALA A 265 14.14 -7.11 -0.22
C ALA A 265 14.69 -8.15 -1.22
N LEU A 266 13.84 -8.60 -2.13
CA LEU A 266 14.21 -9.47 -3.25
C LEU A 266 13.55 -8.94 -4.54
N ASP A 267 14.30 -8.86 -5.63
CA ASP A 267 13.73 -8.56 -6.93
C ASP A 267 13.11 -9.83 -7.55
N ALA A 268 11.84 -9.77 -7.86
CA ALA A 268 11.09 -10.89 -8.44
C ALA A 268 11.61 -11.32 -9.82
N ARG A 269 12.43 -10.50 -10.47
CA ARG A 269 13.06 -10.77 -11.77
C ARG A 269 14.41 -11.47 -11.66
N TRP A 270 14.96 -11.61 -10.45
CA TRP A 270 16.25 -12.28 -10.27
C TRP A 270 16.14 -13.78 -10.59
N PRO A 271 17.15 -14.35 -11.28
CA PRO A 271 17.22 -15.78 -11.47
C PRO A 271 17.24 -16.52 -10.12
N GLY A 272 16.47 -17.61 -10.04
CA GLY A 272 16.39 -18.42 -8.81
C GLY A 272 15.63 -17.71 -7.67
N LEU A 273 14.66 -16.86 -7.98
CA LEU A 273 13.84 -16.16 -6.98
C LEU A 273 13.32 -17.11 -5.90
N GLU A 274 12.76 -18.25 -6.29
CA GLU A 274 12.14 -19.20 -5.37
C GLU A 274 13.15 -19.72 -4.33
N ALA A 275 14.34 -20.07 -4.74
CA ALA A 275 15.40 -20.53 -3.82
C ALA A 275 15.83 -19.41 -2.86
N ARG A 276 16.02 -18.18 -3.36
CA ARG A 276 16.34 -16.99 -2.55
C ARG A 276 15.22 -16.66 -1.57
N LEU A 277 13.96 -16.81 -2.00
CA LEU A 277 12.79 -16.58 -1.15
C LEU A 277 12.73 -17.59 -0.01
N VAL A 278 12.91 -18.88 -0.32
CA VAL A 278 12.94 -19.95 0.69
C VAL A 278 14.08 -19.70 1.70
N GLU A 279 15.24 -19.29 1.23
CA GLU A 279 16.37 -18.92 2.10
C GLU A 279 16.02 -17.72 3.00
N ALA A 280 15.48 -16.63 2.43
CA ALA A 280 15.11 -15.43 3.19
C ALA A 280 14.03 -15.73 4.25
N VAL A 281 13.01 -16.51 3.89
CA VAL A 281 11.97 -16.97 4.83
C VAL A 281 12.58 -17.88 5.89
N GLY A 282 13.48 -18.79 5.54
CA GLY A 282 14.21 -19.65 6.46
C GLY A 282 15.03 -18.84 7.49
N ARG A 283 15.69 -17.77 7.07
CA ARG A 283 16.38 -16.81 7.96
C ARG A 283 15.42 -16.15 8.95
N LEU A 284 14.19 -15.82 8.51
CA LEU A 284 13.15 -15.28 9.40
C LEU A 284 12.62 -16.34 10.36
N ILE A 285 12.45 -17.59 9.94
CA ILE A 285 11.98 -18.68 10.82
C ILE A 285 12.98 -18.94 11.94
N GLY A 286 14.27 -19.09 11.62
CA GLY A 286 15.33 -19.44 12.56
C GLY A 286 15.93 -18.25 13.32
N GLY A 287 15.61 -17.01 12.95
CA GLY A 287 16.32 -15.82 13.42
C GLY A 287 15.47 -14.91 14.32
N ASP A 288 15.25 -15.28 15.59
CA ASP A 288 14.47 -14.46 16.54
C ASP A 288 14.98 -13.02 16.63
N GLY A 289 16.30 -12.84 16.75
CA GLY A 289 16.92 -11.51 16.79
C GLY A 289 16.73 -10.71 15.50
N LEU A 290 16.74 -11.37 14.33
CA LEU A 290 16.48 -10.73 13.04
C LEU A 290 15.01 -10.24 12.99
N ARG A 291 14.05 -11.12 13.32
CA ARG A 291 12.63 -10.75 13.34
C ARG A 291 12.34 -9.59 14.30
N ALA A 292 12.92 -9.64 15.51
CA ALA A 292 12.74 -8.56 16.49
C ALA A 292 13.27 -7.22 15.95
N ARG A 293 14.43 -7.20 15.29
CA ARG A 293 14.97 -5.97 14.69
C ARG A 293 14.09 -5.45 13.56
N LEU A 294 13.70 -6.32 12.59
CA LEU A 294 12.84 -5.91 11.48
C LEU A 294 11.48 -5.39 11.98
N SER A 295 10.89 -6.07 12.97
CA SER A 295 9.63 -5.67 13.59
C SER A 295 9.72 -4.29 14.27
N ALA A 296 10.76 -4.08 15.07
CA ALA A 296 10.96 -2.80 15.76
C ALA A 296 11.23 -1.66 14.77
N ALA A 297 12.11 -1.89 13.77
CA ALA A 297 12.45 -0.90 12.76
C ALA A 297 11.22 -0.51 11.92
N SER A 298 10.45 -1.49 11.42
CA SER A 298 9.25 -1.21 10.63
C SER A 298 8.17 -0.50 11.45
N ALA A 299 7.92 -0.94 12.68
CA ALA A 299 6.94 -0.32 13.57
C ALA A 299 7.30 1.13 13.94
N ALA A 300 8.58 1.47 14.00
CA ALA A 300 9.03 2.83 14.28
C ALA A 300 8.74 3.81 13.12
N LEU A 301 8.66 3.32 11.88
CA LEU A 301 8.43 4.14 10.70
C LEU A 301 6.97 4.54 10.49
N CYS A 302 6.02 3.67 10.81
CA CYS A 302 4.61 3.89 10.52
C CYS A 302 3.74 3.57 11.74
N ASP A 303 3.08 4.58 12.27
CA ASP A 303 2.15 4.44 13.41
C ASP A 303 0.68 4.32 12.99
N GLY A 304 0.39 4.44 11.68
CA GLY A 304 -0.96 4.38 11.13
C GLY A 304 -1.75 5.69 11.19
N GLN A 305 -1.11 6.80 11.62
CA GLN A 305 -1.76 8.12 11.75
C GLN A 305 -1.44 9.08 10.58
N GLY A 306 -0.80 8.58 9.52
CA GLY A 306 -0.33 9.42 8.41
C GLY A 306 -1.46 10.11 7.66
N ALA A 307 -2.59 9.44 7.44
CA ALA A 307 -3.76 10.02 6.79
C ALA A 307 -4.35 11.17 7.62
N ASP A 308 -4.44 11.03 8.94
CA ASP A 308 -4.93 12.10 9.83
C ASP A 308 -4.03 13.32 9.81
N ARG A 309 -2.69 13.11 9.81
CA ARG A 309 -1.72 14.21 9.69
C ARG A 309 -1.86 14.93 8.35
N ALA A 310 -1.97 14.18 7.25
CA ALA A 310 -2.14 14.75 5.92
C ALA A 310 -3.44 15.58 5.80
N VAL A 311 -4.54 15.07 6.31
CA VAL A 311 -5.84 15.77 6.27
C VAL A 311 -5.81 17.07 7.05
N VAL A 312 -5.12 17.14 8.18
CA VAL A 312 -4.95 18.40 8.93
C VAL A 312 -4.31 19.48 8.07
N GLU A 313 -3.24 19.14 7.35
CA GLU A 313 -2.55 20.11 6.48
C GLU A 313 -3.38 20.44 5.22
N MET A 314 -4.07 19.46 4.64
CA MET A 314 -4.94 19.69 3.49
C MET A 314 -6.09 20.65 3.81
N LEU A 315 -6.72 20.53 4.99
CA LEU A 315 -7.79 21.40 5.41
C LEU A 315 -7.34 22.83 5.76
N ARG A 316 -6.05 23.02 6.05
CA ARG A 316 -5.47 24.35 6.24
C ARG A 316 -5.31 25.12 4.94
N LEU A 317 -5.30 24.44 3.79
CA LEU A 317 -5.27 25.07 2.48
C LEU A 317 -6.63 25.67 2.07
N LEU A 318 -7.72 25.20 2.66
CA LEU A 318 -9.10 25.60 2.35
C LEU A 318 -9.62 26.73 3.24
#